data_6e90571a4d4ad4e0bdd341a10c06d2d2
#
_entry.id   6e90571a4d4ad4e0bdd341a10c06d2d2
#
_cell.length_a   1.000
_cell.length_b   1.000
_cell.length_c   1.000
_cell.angle_alpha   90.00
_cell.angle_beta   90.00
_cell.angle_gamma   90.00
#
_symmetry.space_group_name_H-M   'P 1'
#
loop_
_entity.id
_entity.type
_entity.pdbx_description
1 polymer ?
#
loop_
_entity_poly.entity_id
_entity_poly.type
_entity_poly.pdbx_seq_one_letter_code
_entity_poly.pdbx_strand_id
1 'polypeptide(L)'
;MRGLVVALLVLSCLARTASTQTDPPPQPAFRFSPESGRALGALWRISVAAQEERVACLASTIRNDTVFVSRILPLEAEGADSMGIGSSESIERCGPPTWSGTVHSHVALYSDSLPSTRFSAQDRGVMQRWYQRWHTDGVFCLVYSARDAHCEADGVVGGMRRRPTMVR
;
A
#
# COMPACT_ATOMS: atom_id res chain seq x y z
N MET A 1 -11.03 -73.73 -30.10
CA MET A 1 -11.11 -72.37 -30.61
C MET A 1 -10.73 -71.42 -29.44
N ARG A 2 -9.53 -70.82 -29.46
CA ARG A 2 -8.98 -69.99 -28.41
C ARG A 2 -9.13 -68.54 -28.82
N GLY A 3 -9.99 -67.83 -28.11
CA GLY A 3 -10.20 -66.37 -28.31
C GLY A 3 -9.11 -65.56 -27.60
N LEU A 4 -8.39 -64.72 -28.36
CA LEU A 4 -7.36 -63.82 -27.90
C LEU A 4 -8.03 -62.50 -27.54
N VAL A 5 -8.00 -62.13 -26.24
CA VAL A 5 -8.46 -60.84 -25.77
C VAL A 5 -7.26 -59.88 -25.77
N VAL A 6 -7.26 -58.91 -26.67
CA VAL A 6 -6.27 -57.84 -26.71
C VAL A 6 -6.76 -56.69 -25.81
N ALA A 7 -6.09 -56.49 -24.69
CA ALA A 7 -6.33 -55.35 -23.81
C ALA A 7 -5.54 -54.11 -24.32
N LEU A 8 -6.25 -53.11 -24.82
CA LEU A 8 -5.68 -51.80 -25.16
C LEU A 8 -5.51 -50.98 -23.87
N LEU A 9 -4.27 -50.81 -23.44
CA LEU A 9 -3.89 -49.84 -22.41
C LEU A 9 -3.79 -48.48 -23.03
N VAL A 10 -4.77 -47.61 -22.80
CA VAL A 10 -4.73 -46.20 -23.15
C VAL A 10 -3.93 -45.44 -22.08
N LEU A 11 -2.68 -45.11 -22.40
CA LEU A 11 -1.83 -44.26 -21.55
C LEU A 11 -2.27 -42.81 -21.73
N SER A 12 -3.08 -42.30 -20.81
CA SER A 12 -3.46 -40.91 -20.76
C SER A 12 -2.29 -40.05 -20.19
N CYS A 13 -1.50 -39.46 -21.08
CA CYS A 13 -0.53 -38.44 -20.69
C CYS A 13 -1.27 -37.16 -20.22
N LEU A 14 -1.46 -37.04 -18.93
CA LEU A 14 -1.85 -35.79 -18.30
C LEU A 14 -0.68 -34.82 -18.39
N ALA A 15 -0.66 -34.00 -19.43
CA ALA A 15 0.22 -32.83 -19.51
C ALA A 15 -0.18 -31.86 -18.40
N ARG A 16 0.56 -31.88 -17.30
CA ARG A 16 0.49 -30.81 -16.29
C ARG A 16 1.06 -29.56 -16.93
N THR A 17 0.19 -28.65 -17.34
CA THR A 17 0.59 -27.26 -17.63
C THR A 17 1.12 -26.66 -16.33
N ALA A 18 2.44 -26.57 -16.21
CA ALA A 18 3.08 -25.81 -15.16
C ALA A 18 2.66 -24.35 -15.37
N SER A 19 1.74 -23.87 -14.54
CA SER A 19 1.44 -22.44 -14.46
C SER A 19 2.72 -21.76 -13.98
N THR A 20 3.41 -21.07 -14.88
CA THR A 20 4.51 -20.19 -14.50
C THR A 20 3.91 -19.03 -13.72
N GLN A 21 3.87 -19.18 -12.41
CA GLN A 21 3.53 -18.12 -11.50
C GLN A 21 4.65 -17.07 -11.65
N THR A 22 4.42 -16.06 -12.47
CA THR A 22 5.35 -14.94 -12.59
C THR A 22 5.37 -14.24 -11.23
N ASP A 23 6.54 -14.19 -10.62
CA ASP A 23 6.74 -13.44 -9.39
C ASP A 23 6.20 -12.02 -9.56
N PRO A 24 5.50 -11.47 -8.54
CA PRO A 24 5.06 -10.09 -8.61
C PRO A 24 6.30 -9.20 -8.83
N PRO A 25 6.17 -8.17 -9.66
CA PRO A 25 7.28 -7.28 -9.93
C PRO A 25 7.83 -6.71 -8.62
N PRO A 26 9.16 -6.56 -8.51
CA PRO A 26 9.77 -6.01 -7.30
C PRO A 26 9.19 -4.63 -7.00
N GLN A 27 8.86 -4.40 -5.72
CA GLN A 27 8.43 -3.09 -5.25
C GLN A 27 9.60 -2.11 -5.30
N PRO A 28 9.37 -0.84 -5.63
CA PRO A 28 10.40 0.16 -5.57
C PRO A 28 10.96 0.30 -4.15
N ALA A 29 12.23 0.61 -4.03
CA ALA A 29 12.83 0.95 -2.75
C ALA A 29 12.29 2.31 -2.27
N PHE A 30 12.08 2.45 -0.95
CA PHE A 30 11.66 3.71 -0.34
C PHE A 30 12.79 4.30 0.49
N ARG A 31 12.98 5.61 0.36
CA ARG A 31 13.92 6.37 1.16
C ARG A 31 13.27 7.65 1.65
N PHE A 32 13.52 7.98 2.90
CA PHE A 32 13.01 9.18 3.55
C PHE A 32 14.15 10.19 3.75
N SER A 33 13.87 11.46 3.51
CA SER A 33 14.78 12.51 3.95
C SER A 33 14.87 12.51 5.49
N PRO A 34 15.93 13.05 6.09
CA PRO A 34 16.01 13.15 7.56
C PRO A 34 14.82 13.90 8.16
N GLU A 35 14.28 14.88 7.45
CA GLU A 35 13.12 15.66 7.86
C GLU A 35 11.84 14.81 7.80
N SER A 36 11.58 14.15 6.68
CA SER A 36 10.41 13.29 6.55
C SER A 36 10.44 12.09 7.49
N GLY A 37 11.63 11.55 7.79
CA GLY A 37 11.78 10.51 8.81
C GLY A 37 11.43 10.99 10.22
N ARG A 38 11.83 12.23 10.58
CA ARG A 38 11.42 12.85 11.85
C ARG A 38 9.91 13.10 11.91
N ALA A 39 9.32 13.60 10.82
CA ALA A 39 7.87 13.83 10.73
C ALA A 39 7.09 12.54 10.85
N LEU A 40 7.55 11.45 10.24
CA LEU A 40 6.96 10.13 10.36
C LEU A 40 6.96 9.62 11.82
N GLY A 41 8.12 9.73 12.49
CA GLY A 41 8.23 9.36 13.91
C GLY A 41 7.39 10.26 14.83
N ALA A 42 7.19 11.54 14.48
CA ALA A 42 6.29 12.43 15.19
C ALA A 42 4.83 12.04 15.01
N LEU A 43 4.42 11.74 13.78
CA LEU A 43 3.07 11.24 13.47
C LEU A 43 2.74 10.02 14.31
N TRP A 44 3.63 9.04 14.36
CA TRP A 44 3.49 7.85 15.18
C TRP A 44 3.28 8.18 16.67
N ARG A 45 4.16 9.00 17.26
CA ARG A 45 4.07 9.36 18.68
C ARG A 45 2.76 10.05 19.04
N ILE A 46 2.31 10.98 18.19
CA ILE A 46 1.05 11.70 18.39
C ILE A 46 -0.13 10.73 18.30
N SER A 47 -0.11 9.82 17.34
CA SER A 47 -1.15 8.81 17.15
C SER A 47 -1.25 7.86 18.36
N VAL A 48 -0.12 7.39 18.87
CA VAL A 48 -0.08 6.54 20.07
C VAL A 48 -0.58 7.29 21.31
N ALA A 49 -0.17 8.54 21.49
CA ALA A 49 -0.59 9.35 22.62
C ALA A 49 -2.10 9.65 22.61
N ALA A 50 -2.67 9.85 21.43
CA ALA A 50 -4.08 10.10 21.24
C ALA A 50 -4.94 8.81 21.17
N GLN A 51 -4.30 7.64 20.95
CA GLN A 51 -4.98 6.37 20.63
C GLN A 51 -5.86 6.49 19.38
N GLU A 52 -5.39 7.25 18.40
CA GLU A 52 -6.09 7.54 17.15
C GLU A 52 -5.17 7.35 15.96
N GLU A 53 -5.72 6.83 14.87
CA GLU A 53 -5.02 6.83 13.58
C GLU A 53 -5.01 8.23 12.99
N ARG A 54 -3.84 8.65 12.50
CA ARG A 54 -3.65 9.97 11.91
C ARG A 54 -3.10 9.85 10.51
N VAL A 55 -3.44 10.83 9.70
CA VAL A 55 -3.05 10.90 8.28
C VAL A 55 -2.17 12.12 8.04
N ALA A 56 -1.23 11.99 7.13
CA ALA A 56 -0.42 13.08 6.62
C ALA A 56 -0.30 12.99 5.09
N CYS A 57 -0.14 14.12 4.44
CA CYS A 57 0.25 14.16 3.03
C CYS A 57 1.75 13.87 2.91
N LEU A 58 2.15 13.18 1.85
CA LEU A 58 3.55 12.99 1.52
C LEU A 58 3.87 13.52 0.11
N ALA A 59 5.04 14.15 -0.02
CA ALA A 59 5.62 14.52 -1.30
C ALA A 59 6.81 13.60 -1.59
N SER A 60 6.87 13.09 -2.80
CA SER A 60 7.93 12.19 -3.24
C SER A 60 8.38 12.46 -4.67
N THR A 61 9.56 11.97 -4.99
CA THR A 61 10.08 11.88 -6.35
C THR A 61 10.59 10.47 -6.60
N ILE A 62 10.44 9.98 -7.83
CA ILE A 62 10.90 8.66 -8.21
C ILE A 62 12.17 8.80 -9.04
N ARG A 63 13.24 8.11 -8.65
CA ARG A 63 14.51 8.06 -9.37
C ARG A 63 15.07 6.65 -9.32
N ASN A 64 15.34 6.05 -10.48
CA ASN A 64 16.00 4.73 -10.59
C ASN A 64 15.39 3.68 -9.63
N ASP A 65 14.10 3.42 -9.76
CA ASP A 65 13.36 2.45 -8.93
C ASP A 65 13.35 2.76 -7.42
N THR A 66 13.68 3.99 -7.04
CA THR A 66 13.62 4.45 -5.66
C THR A 66 12.64 5.61 -5.53
N VAL A 67 11.71 5.48 -4.59
CA VAL A 67 10.79 6.54 -4.17
C VAL A 67 11.45 7.33 -3.04
N PHE A 68 11.76 8.59 -3.31
CA PHE A 68 12.29 9.52 -2.31
C PHE A 68 11.15 10.34 -1.71
N VAL A 69 10.84 10.09 -0.44
CA VAL A 69 9.89 10.90 0.32
C VAL A 69 10.64 12.09 0.92
N SER A 70 10.37 13.27 0.39
CA SER A 70 11.06 14.49 0.77
C SER A 70 10.36 15.29 1.85
N ARG A 71 9.02 15.20 1.92
CA ARG A 71 8.21 15.98 2.87
C ARG A 71 6.99 15.19 3.31
N ILE A 72 6.66 15.33 4.60
CA ILE A 72 5.43 14.82 5.21
C ILE A 72 4.78 15.98 5.96
N LEU A 73 3.50 16.22 5.73
CA LEU A 73 2.70 17.23 6.40
C LEU A 73 1.48 16.59 7.05
N PRO A 74 1.42 16.51 8.39
CA PRO A 74 0.24 16.02 9.08
C PRO A 74 -1.02 16.80 8.69
N LEU A 75 -2.10 16.09 8.49
CA LEU A 75 -3.41 16.68 8.35
C LEU A 75 -4.00 16.89 9.75
N GLU A 76 -4.40 18.11 10.03
CA GLU A 76 -5.23 18.39 11.20
C GLU A 76 -6.64 17.87 10.92
N ALA A 77 -7.13 17.04 11.80
CA ALA A 77 -8.46 16.48 11.69
C ALA A 77 -9.46 17.52 12.22
N GLU A 78 -10.06 18.29 11.35
CA GLU A 78 -11.28 19.00 11.68
C GLU A 78 -12.41 17.96 11.72
N GLY A 79 -12.79 17.54 12.93
CA GLY A 79 -13.90 16.61 13.13
C GLY A 79 -13.56 15.13 12.99
N ALA A 80 -12.32 14.72 13.25
CA ALA A 80 -12.00 13.30 13.35
C ALA A 80 -12.76 12.67 14.52
N ASP A 81 -13.60 11.73 14.18
CA ASP A 81 -14.02 10.73 15.15
C ASP A 81 -12.88 9.71 15.33
N SER A 82 -13.00 8.81 16.30
CA SER A 82 -12.03 7.76 16.61
C SER A 82 -11.71 6.81 15.44
N MET A 83 -12.33 7.02 14.28
CA MET A 83 -12.18 6.26 13.05
C MET A 83 -11.26 6.92 12.01
N GLY A 84 -10.66 8.07 12.33
CA GLY A 84 -9.69 8.75 11.49
C GLY A 84 -10.27 9.82 10.57
N ILE A 85 -9.37 10.51 9.86
CA ILE A 85 -9.73 11.52 8.85
C ILE A 85 -10.49 10.85 7.72
N GLY A 86 -11.60 11.43 7.31
CA GLY A 86 -12.36 10.96 6.18
C GLY A 86 -11.48 10.78 4.94
N SER A 87 -11.52 9.59 4.36
CA SER A 87 -10.66 9.24 3.22
C SER A 87 -10.81 10.17 2.03
N SER A 88 -11.97 10.78 1.84
CA SER A 88 -12.21 11.76 0.79
C SER A 88 -11.42 13.04 1.00
N GLU A 89 -11.35 13.53 2.23
CA GLU A 89 -10.57 14.73 2.56
C GLU A 89 -9.08 14.50 2.35
N SER A 90 -8.54 13.36 2.79
CA SER A 90 -7.13 13.04 2.60
C SER A 90 -6.77 12.93 1.11
N ILE A 91 -7.64 12.37 0.27
CA ILE A 91 -7.42 12.30 -1.17
C ILE A 91 -7.37 13.69 -1.80
N GLU A 92 -8.30 14.58 -1.46
CA GLU A 92 -8.34 15.92 -2.04
C GLU A 92 -7.19 16.80 -1.56
N ARG A 93 -6.85 16.77 -0.29
CA ARG A 93 -5.78 17.62 0.29
C ARG A 93 -4.38 17.14 -0.07
N CYS A 94 -4.19 15.82 -0.24
CA CYS A 94 -2.88 15.24 -0.52
C CYS A 94 -2.63 14.96 -2.01
N GLY A 95 -3.46 15.49 -2.89
CA GLY A 95 -3.38 15.27 -4.34
C GLY A 95 -2.28 16.06 -5.04
N PRO A 96 -2.01 15.66 -6.30
CA PRO A 96 -1.06 16.39 -7.16
C PRO A 96 -1.58 17.82 -7.47
N PRO A 97 -0.69 18.76 -7.85
CA PRO A 97 0.74 18.55 -8.10
C PRO A 97 1.62 18.63 -6.84
N THR A 98 1.09 19.06 -5.70
CA THR A 98 1.87 19.36 -4.49
C THR A 98 2.30 18.12 -3.76
N TRP A 99 1.44 17.11 -3.77
CA TRP A 99 1.61 15.88 -3.03
C TRP A 99 1.56 14.66 -3.95
N SER A 100 2.16 13.58 -3.49
CA SER A 100 2.25 12.32 -4.23
C SER A 100 1.40 11.22 -3.61
N GLY A 101 0.79 11.46 -2.44
CA GLY A 101 0.02 10.46 -1.72
C GLY A 101 -0.11 10.74 -0.23
N THR A 102 -0.37 9.69 0.53
CA THR A 102 -0.64 9.78 1.96
C THR A 102 0.21 8.81 2.78
N VAL A 103 0.44 9.18 4.03
CA VAL A 103 0.88 8.25 5.08
C VAL A 103 -0.12 8.31 6.21
N HIS A 104 -0.47 7.14 6.78
CA HIS A 104 -1.28 7.07 7.99
C HIS A 104 -0.62 6.16 9.03
N SER A 105 -1.08 6.27 10.26
CA SER A 105 -0.59 5.44 11.36
C SER A 105 -1.58 4.32 11.66
N HIS A 106 -1.06 3.12 11.93
CA HIS A 106 -1.82 2.08 12.60
C HIS A 106 -1.38 2.01 14.07
N VAL A 107 -2.29 2.27 14.98
CA VAL A 107 -2.07 2.15 16.41
C VAL A 107 -2.75 0.90 16.96
N ALA A 108 -2.23 0.35 18.06
CA ALA A 108 -2.90 -0.72 18.77
C ALA A 108 -4.18 -0.17 19.40
N LEU A 109 -5.34 -0.63 18.97
CA LEU A 109 -6.64 -0.21 19.50
C LEU A 109 -6.97 -0.85 20.85
N TYR A 110 -6.27 -1.95 21.18
CA TYR A 110 -6.46 -2.70 22.42
C TYR A 110 -5.10 -2.95 23.07
N SER A 111 -5.09 -3.00 24.40
CA SER A 111 -3.85 -3.09 25.20
C SER A 111 -3.00 -4.33 24.95
N ASP A 112 -3.57 -5.39 24.39
CA ASP A 112 -2.94 -6.66 24.07
C ASP A 112 -2.74 -6.90 22.56
N SER A 113 -3.13 -5.91 21.73
CA SER A 113 -2.99 -6.00 20.29
C SER A 113 -1.71 -5.29 19.80
N LEU A 114 -1.15 -5.79 18.71
CA LEU A 114 -0.09 -5.11 17.98
C LEU A 114 -0.69 -4.35 16.79
N PRO A 115 -0.12 -3.20 16.42
CA PRO A 115 -0.53 -2.50 15.21
C PRO A 115 -0.39 -3.39 13.98
N SER A 116 -1.35 -3.31 13.06
CA SER A 116 -1.22 -4.00 11.79
C SER A 116 -0.07 -3.41 10.97
N THR A 117 0.77 -4.28 10.40
CA THR A 117 1.88 -3.89 9.54
C THR A 117 1.51 -3.88 8.05
N ARG A 118 0.23 -4.09 7.72
CA ARG A 118 -0.28 -4.19 6.36
C ARG A 118 -1.48 -3.27 6.17
N PHE A 119 -1.62 -2.78 4.96
CA PHE A 119 -2.81 -2.04 4.56
C PHE A 119 -4.07 -2.91 4.67
N SER A 120 -5.11 -2.37 5.27
CA SER A 120 -6.43 -2.97 5.39
C SER A 120 -7.19 -2.93 4.06
N ALA A 121 -8.35 -3.56 4.00
CA ALA A 121 -9.25 -3.45 2.85
C ALA A 121 -9.76 -2.01 2.66
N GLN A 122 -9.95 -1.27 3.75
CA GLN A 122 -10.34 0.14 3.72
C GLN A 122 -9.24 1.01 3.11
N ASP A 123 -7.98 0.79 3.48
CA ASP A 123 -6.82 1.50 2.92
C ASP A 123 -6.70 1.22 1.41
N ARG A 124 -6.90 -0.02 1.00
CA ARG A 124 -6.95 -0.39 -0.42
C ARG A 124 -8.05 0.36 -1.17
N GLY A 125 -9.19 0.56 -0.53
CA GLY A 125 -10.27 1.39 -1.06
C GLY A 125 -9.85 2.86 -1.23
N VAL A 126 -9.04 3.42 -0.32
CA VAL A 126 -8.49 4.78 -0.46
C VAL A 126 -7.55 4.87 -1.68
N MET A 127 -6.64 3.90 -1.83
CA MET A 127 -5.72 3.84 -2.98
C MET A 127 -6.48 3.78 -4.32
N GLN A 128 -7.55 2.99 -4.36
CA GLN A 128 -8.41 2.91 -5.54
C GLN A 128 -9.10 4.24 -5.85
N ARG A 129 -9.68 4.89 -4.83
CA ARG A 129 -10.33 6.20 -5.00
C ARG A 129 -9.33 7.28 -5.41
N TRP A 130 -8.11 7.25 -4.90
CA TRP A 130 -7.03 8.11 -5.36
C TRP A 130 -6.82 8.00 -6.87
N TYR A 131 -6.65 6.77 -7.37
CA TYR A 131 -6.48 6.55 -8.79
C TYR A 131 -7.69 7.03 -9.61
N GLN A 132 -8.90 6.77 -9.13
CA GLN A 132 -10.12 7.25 -9.79
C GLN A 132 -10.19 8.78 -9.84
N ARG A 133 -9.74 9.45 -8.80
CA ARG A 133 -9.78 10.92 -8.69
C ARG A 133 -8.70 11.61 -9.51
N TRP A 134 -7.48 11.11 -9.47
CA TRP A 134 -6.31 11.79 -10.03
C TRP A 134 -5.76 11.16 -11.31
N HIS A 135 -6.22 9.97 -11.69
CA HIS A 135 -5.74 9.19 -12.85
C HIS A 135 -4.22 8.99 -12.85
N THR A 136 -3.62 8.95 -11.68
CA THR A 136 -2.19 8.73 -11.47
C THR A 136 -1.98 7.80 -10.30
N ASP A 137 -0.87 7.09 -10.31
CA ASP A 137 -0.46 6.27 -9.18
C ASP A 137 -0.11 7.16 -8.00
N GLY A 138 -0.44 6.69 -6.80
CA GLY A 138 -0.11 7.35 -5.55
C GLY A 138 1.01 6.63 -4.82
N VAL A 139 1.60 7.32 -3.86
CA VAL A 139 2.53 6.76 -2.88
C VAL A 139 1.81 6.68 -1.54
N PHE A 140 1.72 5.48 -1.00
CA PHE A 140 1.00 5.22 0.25
C PHE A 140 1.94 4.59 1.25
N CYS A 141 1.97 5.15 2.45
CA CYS A 141 2.76 4.63 3.55
C CYS A 141 1.88 4.38 4.76
N LEU A 142 2.27 3.39 5.54
CA LEU A 142 1.67 3.01 6.80
C LEU A 142 2.78 2.99 7.85
N VAL A 143 2.68 3.83 8.90
CA VAL A 143 3.59 3.78 10.03
C VAL A 143 2.94 3.01 11.18
N TYR A 144 3.65 2.01 11.69
CA TYR A 144 3.15 1.11 12.72
C TYR A 144 4.12 0.96 13.90
N SER A 145 5.21 1.69 13.89
CA SER A 145 6.13 1.82 15.01
C SER A 145 6.90 3.13 14.94
N ALA A 146 7.67 3.43 15.98
CA ALA A 146 8.53 4.62 16.00
C ALA A 146 9.64 4.61 14.92
N ARG A 147 9.92 3.46 14.30
CA ARG A 147 11.03 3.26 13.36
C ARG A 147 10.64 2.59 12.05
N ASP A 148 9.47 1.96 12.01
CA ASP A 148 9.10 1.10 10.89
C ASP A 148 7.85 1.63 10.19
N ALA A 149 7.91 1.61 8.86
CA ALA A 149 6.81 1.92 7.98
C ALA A 149 6.79 0.94 6.82
N HIS A 150 5.61 0.67 6.32
CA HIS A 150 5.38 -0.07 5.08
C HIS A 150 4.88 0.89 4.02
N CYS A 151 5.52 0.92 2.84
CA CYS A 151 5.12 1.79 1.75
C CYS A 151 4.86 1.00 0.47
N GLU A 152 3.93 1.51 -0.32
CA GLU A 152 3.62 1.02 -1.66
C GLU A 152 3.48 2.20 -2.62
N ALA A 153 3.92 2.02 -3.85
CA ALA A 153 3.82 3.03 -4.90
C ALA A 153 3.02 2.47 -6.08
N ASP A 154 1.84 1.93 -5.77
CA ASP A 154 0.94 1.32 -6.74
C ASP A 154 -0.48 1.85 -6.56
N GLY A 155 -1.14 2.10 -7.68
CA GLY A 155 -2.59 2.22 -7.68
C GLY A 155 -3.23 0.82 -7.62
N VAL A 156 -4.23 0.64 -6.77
CA VAL A 156 -5.06 -0.58 -6.75
C VAL A 156 -6.42 -0.26 -7.35
N VAL A 157 -6.73 -0.84 -8.49
CA VAL A 157 -8.03 -0.69 -9.15
C VAL A 157 -8.67 -2.06 -9.27
N GLY A 158 -9.86 -2.22 -8.69
CA GLY A 158 -10.62 -3.46 -8.79
C GLY A 158 -9.90 -4.68 -8.23
N GLY A 159 -9.05 -4.52 -7.22
CA GLY A 159 -8.23 -5.59 -6.63
C GLY A 159 -6.99 -5.97 -7.45
N MET A 160 -6.78 -5.33 -8.61
CA MET A 160 -5.57 -5.53 -9.41
C MET A 160 -4.55 -4.44 -9.09
N ARG A 161 -3.33 -4.87 -8.78
CA ARG A 161 -2.19 -3.95 -8.69
C ARG A 161 -1.86 -3.40 -10.06
N ARG A 162 -1.80 -2.08 -10.17
CA ARG A 162 -1.15 -1.43 -11.29
C ARG A 162 0.25 -1.03 -10.88
N ARG A 163 1.22 -1.25 -11.77
CA ARG A 163 2.55 -0.68 -11.59
C ARG A 163 2.46 0.83 -11.63
N PRO A 164 3.20 1.55 -10.75
CA PRO A 164 3.38 2.98 -10.94
C PRO A 164 3.94 3.23 -12.33
N THR A 165 3.37 4.21 -13.01
CA THR A 165 3.97 4.70 -14.23
C THR A 165 5.24 5.46 -13.84
N MET A 166 6.36 4.78 -13.90
CA MET A 166 7.67 5.39 -13.66
C MET A 166 7.90 6.40 -14.77
N VAL A 167 7.77 7.67 -14.45
CA VAL A 167 8.24 8.74 -15.33
C VAL A 167 9.77 8.71 -15.29
N ARG A 168 10.37 8.18 -16.33
CA ARG A 168 11.81 8.19 -16.55
C ARG A 168 12.30 9.57 -16.94
#